data_9606a4a34aee261dd4b8f4d5e9d56565
#
_entry.id   9606a4a34aee261dd4b8f4d5e9d56565
#
_cell.length_a   1.000
_cell.length_b   1.000
_cell.length_c   1.000
_cell.angle_alpha   90.00
_cell.angle_beta   90.00
_cell.angle_gamma   90.00
#
_symmetry.space_group_name_H-M   'P 1'
#
loop_
_entity.id
_entity.type
_entity.pdbx_description
1 polymer ?
#
loop_
_entity_poly.entity_id
_entity_poly.type
_entity_poly.pdbx_seq_one_letter_code
_entity_poly.pdbx_strand_id
1 'polypeptide(L)'
;MEFGLNGKGVIITGGSRGIGFAIADAFAAEGANISICGRTESSLNRAEDKLAAHNGIVHAAICDVADASSLESYINTAEQALGGLNVLVNNPSGFGRTDDEDGWQKSIDVDLMATLRGSWQAIPMLERSGGGAIIHISTISALTESMRTPPYGAIKAAVNHYTVTQAKSLAKRAIRVNAICPGSIYFEGGVWHDAKKNNRALYDSIQTSIPSGRFGSPEEIATVAVFLGSDAGRWITGQAIAVDGGQSL
;
A
#
# COMPACT_ATOMS: atom_id res chain seq x y z
N MET A 1 6.36 -7.55 21.51
CA MET A 1 5.02 -8.00 21.02
C MET A 1 5.32 -8.96 19.88
N GLU A 2 4.77 -10.16 19.92
CA GLU A 2 4.93 -11.09 18.80
C GLU A 2 3.85 -10.80 17.75
N PHE A 3 4.27 -10.56 16.51
CA PHE A 3 3.34 -10.25 15.42
C PHE A 3 2.80 -11.51 14.70
N GLY A 4 3.43 -12.68 14.88
CA GLY A 4 2.99 -13.94 14.26
C GLY A 4 3.20 -13.98 12.74
N LEU A 5 4.18 -13.24 12.22
CA LEU A 5 4.42 -13.06 10.78
C LEU A 5 5.51 -13.97 10.22
N ASN A 6 6.26 -14.66 11.06
CA ASN A 6 7.32 -15.56 10.60
C ASN A 6 6.79 -16.64 9.64
N GLY A 7 7.37 -16.70 8.44
CA GLY A 7 6.97 -17.61 7.37
C GLY A 7 5.63 -17.29 6.67
N LYS A 8 4.96 -16.20 7.02
CA LYS A 8 3.71 -15.76 6.39
C LYS A 8 3.96 -15.14 5.02
N GLY A 9 3.16 -15.52 4.02
CA GLY A 9 3.22 -14.94 2.69
C GLY A 9 2.57 -13.55 2.64
N VAL A 10 3.31 -12.55 2.18
CA VAL A 10 2.87 -11.15 2.06
C VAL A 10 3.13 -10.64 0.65
N ILE A 11 2.09 -10.21 -0.05
CA ILE A 11 2.18 -9.58 -1.37
C ILE A 11 2.01 -8.07 -1.21
N ILE A 12 2.96 -7.27 -1.74
CA ILE A 12 2.90 -5.82 -1.78
C ILE A 12 2.95 -5.34 -3.23
N THR A 13 1.84 -4.86 -3.76
CA THR A 13 1.82 -4.26 -5.09
C THR A 13 2.47 -2.87 -5.05
N GLY A 14 3.34 -2.58 -6.05
CA GLY A 14 4.11 -1.32 -6.04
C GLY A 14 5.17 -1.26 -4.94
N GLY A 15 5.80 -2.40 -4.60
CA GLY A 15 6.75 -2.55 -3.48
C GLY A 15 8.20 -2.18 -3.79
N SER A 16 8.53 -1.62 -4.95
CA SER A 16 9.93 -1.39 -5.37
C SER A 16 10.58 -0.13 -4.79
N ARG A 17 9.81 0.79 -4.18
CA ARG A 17 10.33 2.04 -3.59
C ARG A 17 9.33 2.69 -2.62
N GLY A 18 9.81 3.69 -1.86
CA GLY A 18 8.98 4.54 -1.00
C GLY A 18 8.19 3.74 0.01
N ILE A 19 6.91 4.08 0.20
CA ILE A 19 6.02 3.45 1.18
C ILE A 19 5.93 1.93 0.95
N GLY A 20 5.73 1.50 -0.29
CA GLY A 20 5.59 0.07 -0.61
C GLY A 20 6.85 -0.73 -0.27
N PHE A 21 8.04 -0.18 -0.53
CA PHE A 21 9.30 -0.83 -0.16
C PHE A 21 9.48 -0.87 1.37
N ALA A 22 9.22 0.22 2.07
CA ALA A 22 9.32 0.24 3.53
C ALA A 22 8.36 -0.77 4.19
N ILE A 23 7.14 -0.94 3.63
CA ILE A 23 6.20 -1.96 4.08
C ILE A 23 6.79 -3.36 3.84
N ALA A 24 7.34 -3.63 2.65
CA ALA A 24 7.96 -4.91 2.33
C ALA A 24 9.13 -5.23 3.28
N ASP A 25 10.00 -4.26 3.52
CA ASP A 25 11.16 -4.38 4.40
C ASP A 25 10.74 -4.64 5.86
N ALA A 26 9.73 -3.93 6.35
CA ALA A 26 9.23 -4.11 7.71
C ALA A 26 8.57 -5.50 7.92
N PHE A 27 7.80 -6.00 6.94
CA PHE A 27 7.27 -7.37 7.01
C PHE A 27 8.38 -8.42 6.92
N ALA A 28 9.40 -8.21 6.07
CA ALA A 28 10.56 -9.09 5.96
C ALA A 28 11.37 -9.15 7.27
N ALA A 29 11.53 -8.01 7.96
CA ALA A 29 12.18 -7.94 9.26
C ALA A 29 11.44 -8.76 10.35
N GLU A 30 10.13 -8.95 10.23
CA GLU A 30 9.32 -9.82 11.09
C GLU A 30 9.33 -11.29 10.63
N GLY A 31 10.19 -11.65 9.65
CA GLY A 31 10.37 -13.02 9.15
C GLY A 31 9.33 -13.48 8.13
N ALA A 32 8.56 -12.56 7.54
CA ALA A 32 7.60 -12.90 6.50
C ALA A 32 8.28 -13.21 5.16
N ASN A 33 7.65 -14.05 4.36
CA ASN A 33 7.98 -14.26 2.95
C ASN A 33 7.35 -13.14 2.12
N ILE A 34 8.14 -12.46 1.28
CA ILE A 34 7.73 -11.22 0.62
C ILE A 34 7.64 -11.39 -0.89
N SER A 35 6.56 -10.91 -1.48
CA SER A 35 6.50 -10.66 -2.92
C SER A 35 6.22 -9.19 -3.20
N ILE A 36 7.01 -8.61 -4.09
CA ILE A 36 6.85 -7.24 -4.57
C ILE A 36 6.71 -7.18 -6.08
N CYS A 37 6.01 -6.17 -6.57
CA CYS A 37 6.00 -5.86 -7.99
C CYS A 37 6.22 -4.38 -8.29
N GLY A 38 6.58 -4.11 -9.53
CA GLY A 38 6.77 -2.77 -10.07
C GLY A 38 7.00 -2.82 -11.57
N ARG A 39 7.02 -1.66 -12.23
CA ARG A 39 7.18 -1.57 -13.70
C ARG A 39 8.62 -1.53 -14.17
N THR A 40 9.57 -1.24 -13.29
CA THR A 40 10.97 -0.97 -13.66
C THR A 40 11.87 -2.03 -13.04
N GLU A 41 12.48 -2.84 -13.88
CA GLU A 41 13.36 -3.95 -13.49
C GLU A 41 14.50 -3.49 -12.57
N SER A 42 15.21 -2.42 -12.92
CA SER A 42 16.32 -1.92 -12.10
C SER A 42 15.91 -1.46 -10.70
N SER A 43 14.66 -1.04 -10.51
CA SER A 43 14.13 -0.68 -9.19
C SER A 43 13.72 -1.91 -8.39
N LEU A 44 13.19 -2.92 -9.08
CA LEU A 44 12.84 -4.21 -8.49
C LEU A 44 14.09 -4.94 -8.01
N ASN A 45 15.13 -5.06 -8.85
CA ASN A 45 16.38 -5.74 -8.49
C ASN A 45 17.03 -5.10 -7.25
N ARG A 46 17.08 -3.75 -7.18
CA ARG A 46 17.58 -3.06 -5.99
C ARG A 46 16.75 -3.29 -4.73
N ALA A 47 15.44 -3.43 -4.88
CA ALA A 47 14.56 -3.74 -3.75
C ALA A 47 14.73 -5.19 -3.30
N GLU A 48 14.81 -6.12 -4.25
CA GLU A 48 15.04 -7.54 -4.00
C GLU A 48 16.36 -7.79 -3.27
N ASP A 49 17.49 -7.17 -3.75
CA ASP A 49 18.80 -7.26 -3.10
C ASP A 49 18.75 -6.80 -1.63
N LYS A 50 18.00 -5.75 -1.33
CA LYS A 50 17.84 -5.26 0.04
C LYS A 50 16.99 -6.20 0.89
N LEU A 51 15.89 -6.69 0.35
CA LEU A 51 14.99 -7.62 1.05
C LEU A 51 15.65 -8.97 1.30
N ALA A 52 16.57 -9.41 0.42
CA ALA A 52 17.35 -10.64 0.58
C ALA A 52 18.28 -10.62 1.81
N ALA A 53 18.49 -9.47 2.45
CA ALA A 53 19.21 -9.40 3.73
C ALA A 53 18.41 -10.00 4.90
N HIS A 54 17.11 -10.20 4.74
CA HIS A 54 16.24 -10.89 5.70
C HIS A 54 16.16 -12.39 5.38
N ASN A 55 15.69 -13.20 6.35
CA ASN A 55 15.74 -14.67 6.25
C ASN A 55 14.57 -15.30 5.50
N GLY A 56 13.58 -14.51 5.04
CA GLY A 56 12.39 -15.00 4.33
C GLY A 56 12.62 -15.20 2.84
N ILE A 57 11.64 -15.83 2.19
CA ILE A 57 11.60 -15.92 0.72
C ILE A 57 11.31 -14.52 0.16
N VAL A 58 12.06 -14.12 -0.87
CA VAL A 58 11.82 -12.88 -1.62
C VAL A 58 11.49 -13.24 -3.06
N HIS A 59 10.39 -12.70 -3.57
CA HIS A 59 9.96 -12.81 -4.97
C HIS A 59 9.70 -11.40 -5.51
N ALA A 60 10.32 -11.07 -6.63
CA ALA A 60 10.14 -9.79 -7.29
C ALA A 60 9.78 -10.01 -8.77
N ALA A 61 8.74 -9.34 -9.27
CA ALA A 61 8.33 -9.48 -10.66
C ALA A 61 7.87 -8.16 -11.28
N ILE A 62 8.10 -8.03 -12.59
CA ILE A 62 7.58 -6.90 -13.36
C ILE A 62 6.06 -7.07 -13.49
N CYS A 63 5.33 -6.02 -13.13
CA CYS A 63 3.87 -5.97 -13.27
C CYS A 63 3.42 -4.52 -13.48
N ASP A 64 2.60 -4.31 -14.51
CA ASP A 64 1.76 -3.12 -14.60
C ASP A 64 0.40 -3.44 -13.99
N VAL A 65 0.13 -2.87 -12.83
CA VAL A 65 -1.12 -3.12 -12.09
C VAL A 65 -2.36 -2.56 -12.78
N ALA A 66 -2.22 -1.63 -13.73
CA ALA A 66 -3.32 -1.15 -14.56
C ALA A 66 -3.81 -2.23 -15.53
N ASP A 67 -2.91 -3.11 -15.99
CA ASP A 67 -3.25 -4.26 -16.82
C ASP A 67 -3.76 -5.43 -15.96
N ALA A 68 -5.01 -5.84 -16.25
CA ALA A 68 -5.67 -6.89 -15.46
C ALA A 68 -4.95 -8.24 -15.56
N SER A 69 -4.47 -8.60 -16.75
CA SER A 69 -3.81 -9.89 -16.99
C SER A 69 -2.41 -9.92 -16.38
N SER A 70 -1.67 -8.81 -16.43
CA SER A 70 -0.38 -8.65 -15.78
C SER A 70 -0.52 -8.80 -14.26
N LEU A 71 -1.52 -8.15 -13.65
CA LEU A 71 -1.77 -8.23 -12.21
C LEU A 71 -2.19 -9.64 -11.78
N GLU A 72 -3.08 -10.29 -12.54
CA GLU A 72 -3.51 -11.67 -12.27
C GLU A 72 -2.33 -12.65 -12.33
N SER A 73 -1.53 -12.58 -13.39
CA SER A 73 -0.34 -13.41 -13.55
C SER A 73 0.64 -13.20 -12.38
N TYR A 74 0.90 -11.95 -12.02
CA TYR A 74 1.78 -11.62 -10.90
C TYR A 74 1.30 -12.23 -9.58
N ILE A 75 0.02 -12.02 -9.21
CA ILE A 75 -0.51 -12.50 -7.93
C ILE A 75 -0.45 -14.04 -7.86
N ASN A 76 -0.77 -14.72 -8.95
CA ASN A 76 -0.71 -16.19 -9.01
C ASN A 76 0.72 -16.73 -8.84
N THR A 77 1.70 -16.13 -9.54
CA THR A 77 3.11 -16.53 -9.41
C THR A 77 3.67 -16.19 -8.03
N ALA A 78 3.27 -15.06 -7.46
CA ALA A 78 3.65 -14.66 -6.11
C ALA A 78 3.14 -15.64 -5.05
N GLU A 79 1.86 -16.03 -5.08
CA GLU A 79 1.32 -17.05 -4.15
C GLU A 79 2.12 -18.36 -4.20
N GLN A 80 2.41 -18.84 -5.42
CA GLN A 80 3.19 -20.05 -5.60
C GLN A 80 4.60 -19.94 -5.02
N ALA A 81 5.28 -18.82 -5.29
CA ALA A 81 6.63 -18.57 -4.79
C ALA A 81 6.69 -18.50 -3.26
N LEU A 82 5.68 -17.90 -2.64
CA LEU A 82 5.60 -17.72 -1.18
C LEU A 82 5.06 -18.97 -0.44
N GLY A 83 4.47 -19.93 -1.16
CA GLY A 83 3.82 -21.11 -0.56
C GLY A 83 2.47 -20.80 0.09
N GLY A 84 1.82 -19.69 -0.28
CA GLY A 84 0.52 -19.23 0.22
C GLY A 84 0.46 -17.73 0.46
N LEU A 85 -0.73 -17.22 0.78
CA LEU A 85 -0.94 -15.79 1.02
C LEU A 85 -1.64 -15.55 2.35
N ASN A 86 -1.08 -14.69 3.19
CA ASN A 86 -1.66 -14.28 4.48
C ASN A 86 -1.97 -12.78 4.53
N VAL A 87 -1.21 -11.96 3.78
CA VAL A 87 -1.44 -10.50 3.73
C VAL A 87 -1.29 -10.00 2.29
N LEU A 88 -2.29 -9.22 1.84
CA LEU A 88 -2.19 -8.42 0.62
C LEU A 88 -2.11 -6.94 0.99
N VAL A 89 -1.12 -6.23 0.44
CA VAL A 89 -1.03 -4.76 0.51
C VAL A 89 -1.20 -4.17 -0.87
N ASN A 90 -2.34 -3.51 -1.10
CA ASN A 90 -2.61 -2.73 -2.30
C ASN A 90 -2.04 -1.32 -2.13
N ASN A 91 -0.84 -1.06 -2.68
CA ASN A 91 -0.13 0.20 -2.45
C ASN A 91 0.08 1.06 -3.71
N PRO A 92 -0.12 0.61 -4.96
CA PRO A 92 0.22 1.44 -6.10
C PRO A 92 -0.63 2.70 -6.18
N SER A 93 -0.08 3.74 -6.85
CA SER A 93 -0.80 4.98 -7.11
C SER A 93 -0.58 5.46 -8.54
N GLY A 94 -1.68 5.76 -9.24
CA GLY A 94 -1.71 6.45 -10.53
C GLY A 94 -1.49 7.94 -10.38
N PHE A 95 -1.85 8.47 -9.22
CA PHE A 95 -1.67 9.85 -8.81
C PHE A 95 -2.16 10.85 -9.87
N GLY A 96 -3.42 10.72 -10.28
CA GLY A 96 -4.08 11.66 -11.20
C GLY A 96 -4.13 13.06 -10.58
N ARG A 97 -3.42 14.02 -11.20
CA ARG A 97 -3.26 15.37 -10.67
C ARG A 97 -4.23 16.36 -11.28
N THR A 98 -4.46 16.22 -12.58
CA THR A 98 -5.28 17.16 -13.34
C THR A 98 -6.74 16.75 -13.32
N ASP A 99 -7.63 17.74 -13.19
CA ASP A 99 -9.08 17.52 -13.24
C ASP A 99 -9.54 17.46 -14.71
N ASP A 100 -9.09 16.40 -15.40
CA ASP A 100 -9.38 16.08 -16.78
C ASP A 100 -9.53 14.56 -16.95
N GLU A 101 -9.98 14.13 -18.14
CA GLU A 101 -10.22 12.71 -18.43
C GLU A 101 -8.99 11.84 -18.18
N ASP A 102 -7.79 12.31 -18.54
CA ASP A 102 -6.55 11.57 -18.34
C ASP A 102 -6.20 11.39 -16.85
N GLY A 103 -6.37 12.45 -16.05
CA GLY A 103 -6.14 12.39 -14.60
C GLY A 103 -7.11 11.44 -13.91
N TRP A 104 -8.40 11.48 -14.29
CA TRP A 104 -9.42 10.55 -13.80
C TRP A 104 -9.13 9.12 -14.22
N GLN A 105 -8.82 8.88 -15.51
CA GLN A 105 -8.56 7.53 -16.01
C GLN A 105 -7.38 6.87 -15.29
N LYS A 106 -6.28 7.62 -15.07
CA LYS A 106 -5.11 7.13 -14.30
C LYS A 106 -5.48 6.69 -12.89
N SER A 107 -6.26 7.50 -12.16
CA SER A 107 -6.69 7.15 -10.82
C SER A 107 -7.69 5.99 -10.82
N ILE A 108 -8.59 5.92 -11.80
CA ILE A 108 -9.52 4.79 -11.95
C ILE A 108 -8.74 3.49 -12.19
N ASP A 109 -7.82 3.46 -13.15
CA ASP A 109 -7.14 2.23 -13.53
C ASP A 109 -6.19 1.71 -12.44
N VAL A 110 -5.40 2.61 -11.86
CA VAL A 110 -4.33 2.25 -10.91
C VAL A 110 -4.81 2.29 -9.45
N ASP A 111 -5.48 3.38 -9.02
CA ASP A 111 -5.84 3.53 -7.61
C ASP A 111 -7.09 2.72 -7.25
N LEU A 112 -8.07 2.58 -8.17
CA LEU A 112 -9.30 1.83 -7.93
C LEU A 112 -9.22 0.41 -8.49
N MET A 113 -9.13 0.27 -9.81
CA MET A 113 -9.30 -1.03 -10.45
C MET A 113 -8.19 -2.02 -10.08
N ALA A 114 -6.93 -1.58 -9.94
CA ALA A 114 -5.88 -2.47 -9.46
C ALA A 114 -6.13 -2.93 -8.01
N THR A 115 -6.62 -2.05 -7.13
CA THR A 115 -7.00 -2.39 -5.75
C THR A 115 -8.13 -3.44 -5.70
N LEU A 116 -9.16 -3.27 -6.53
CA LEU A 116 -10.29 -4.20 -6.62
C LEU A 116 -9.83 -5.56 -7.16
N ARG A 117 -9.16 -5.57 -8.32
CA ARG A 117 -8.68 -6.79 -8.99
C ARG A 117 -7.70 -7.55 -8.11
N GLY A 118 -6.72 -6.85 -7.49
CA GLY A 118 -5.79 -7.46 -6.54
C GLY A 118 -6.49 -8.13 -5.38
N SER A 119 -7.49 -7.47 -4.82
CA SER A 119 -8.29 -8.03 -3.73
C SER A 119 -9.11 -9.26 -4.19
N TRP A 120 -9.75 -9.20 -5.35
CA TRP A 120 -10.54 -10.33 -5.86
C TRP A 120 -9.69 -11.58 -6.09
N GLN A 121 -8.48 -11.42 -6.62
CA GLN A 121 -7.53 -12.53 -6.81
C GLN A 121 -7.02 -13.09 -5.47
N ALA A 122 -6.72 -12.21 -4.51
CA ALA A 122 -6.15 -12.61 -3.23
C ALA A 122 -7.16 -13.31 -2.29
N ILE A 123 -8.45 -12.97 -2.35
CA ILE A 123 -9.47 -13.51 -1.44
C ILE A 123 -9.48 -15.04 -1.37
N PRO A 124 -9.56 -15.80 -2.48
CA PRO A 124 -9.54 -17.26 -2.41
C PRO A 124 -8.21 -17.82 -1.87
N MET A 125 -7.09 -17.10 -2.08
CA MET A 125 -5.77 -17.49 -1.57
C MET A 125 -5.70 -17.32 -0.05
N LEU A 126 -6.18 -16.18 0.46
CA LEU A 126 -6.30 -15.92 1.90
C LEU A 126 -7.20 -16.95 2.58
N GLU A 127 -8.31 -17.34 1.95
CA GLU A 127 -9.19 -18.38 2.49
C GLU A 127 -8.49 -19.74 2.59
N ARG A 128 -7.71 -20.13 1.57
CA ARG A 128 -6.92 -21.36 1.62
C ARG A 128 -5.89 -21.36 2.75
N SER A 129 -5.40 -20.18 3.12
CA SER A 129 -4.47 -19.99 4.24
C SER A 129 -5.17 -19.89 5.62
N GLY A 130 -6.50 -20.06 5.67
CA GLY A 130 -7.29 -20.00 6.91
C GLY A 130 -7.70 -18.59 7.33
N GLY A 131 -7.59 -17.61 6.43
CA GLY A 131 -7.86 -16.19 6.67
C GLY A 131 -6.63 -15.31 6.50
N GLY A 132 -6.75 -14.02 6.85
CA GLY A 132 -5.62 -13.09 6.71
C GLY A 132 -6.03 -11.63 6.73
N ALA A 133 -5.23 -10.78 6.08
CA ALA A 133 -5.48 -9.34 6.01
C ALA A 133 -5.31 -8.77 4.60
N ILE A 134 -6.16 -7.82 4.27
CA ILE A 134 -6.01 -6.93 3.11
C ILE A 134 -5.80 -5.50 3.64
N ILE A 135 -4.77 -4.83 3.15
CA ILE A 135 -4.45 -3.45 3.52
C ILE A 135 -4.46 -2.61 2.24
N HIS A 136 -5.26 -1.56 2.23
CA HIS A 136 -5.27 -0.59 1.14
C HIS A 136 -4.48 0.65 1.55
N ILE A 137 -3.49 1.05 0.76
CA ILE A 137 -2.82 2.33 0.96
C ILE A 137 -3.65 3.41 0.25
N SER A 138 -4.33 4.21 1.07
CA SER A 138 -5.14 5.35 0.69
C SER A 138 -4.35 6.66 0.87
N THR A 139 -4.97 7.72 1.35
CA THR A 139 -4.37 9.04 1.59
C THR A 139 -5.28 9.87 2.48
N ILE A 140 -4.74 10.86 3.18
CA ILE A 140 -5.57 11.88 3.86
C ILE A 140 -6.39 12.72 2.87
N SER A 141 -5.96 12.86 1.60
CA SER A 141 -6.77 13.51 0.55
C SER A 141 -8.10 12.79 0.26
N ALA A 142 -8.30 11.58 0.81
CA ALA A 142 -9.57 10.86 0.79
C ALA A 142 -10.46 11.16 2.01
N LEU A 143 -9.95 11.90 2.97
CA LEU A 143 -10.64 12.27 4.23
C LEU A 143 -11.01 13.76 4.25
N THR A 144 -10.27 14.57 3.49
CA THR A 144 -10.44 16.02 3.37
C THR A 144 -10.50 16.42 1.89
N GLU A 145 -10.56 17.71 1.60
CA GLU A 145 -10.50 18.21 0.23
C GLU A 145 -9.17 17.92 -0.47
N SER A 146 -9.20 17.66 -1.75
CA SER A 146 -8.04 17.32 -2.58
C SER A 146 -7.83 18.30 -3.72
N MET A 147 -7.63 19.58 -3.41
CA MET A 147 -7.56 20.68 -4.37
C MET A 147 -6.47 20.52 -5.43
N ARG A 148 -5.35 19.85 -5.11
CA ARG A 148 -4.22 19.67 -6.04
C ARG A 148 -4.26 18.37 -6.82
N THR A 149 -5.12 17.45 -6.43
CA THR A 149 -5.25 16.11 -7.00
C THR A 149 -6.69 15.62 -6.92
N PRO A 150 -7.67 16.33 -7.55
CA PRO A 150 -9.09 16.02 -7.40
C PRO A 150 -9.45 14.56 -7.73
N PRO A 151 -8.99 13.98 -8.88
CA PRO A 151 -9.31 12.60 -9.20
C PRO A 151 -8.74 11.61 -8.17
N TYR A 152 -7.50 11.82 -7.76
CA TYR A 152 -6.82 10.95 -6.80
C TYR A 152 -7.55 10.91 -5.47
N GLY A 153 -7.88 12.07 -4.90
CA GLY A 153 -8.61 12.15 -3.62
C GLY A 153 -9.98 11.47 -3.68
N ALA A 154 -10.75 11.75 -4.73
CA ALA A 154 -12.07 11.17 -4.91
C ALA A 154 -12.03 9.64 -5.08
N ILE A 155 -11.10 9.13 -5.87
CA ILE A 155 -10.94 7.68 -6.08
C ILE A 155 -10.45 6.99 -4.80
N LYS A 156 -9.52 7.59 -4.05
CA LYS A 156 -9.09 7.04 -2.76
C LYS A 156 -10.19 7.09 -1.69
N ALA A 157 -11.11 8.06 -1.76
CA ALA A 157 -12.32 8.05 -0.92
C ALA A 157 -13.25 6.87 -1.27
N ALA A 158 -13.39 6.54 -2.56
CA ALA A 158 -14.09 5.33 -2.97
C ALA A 158 -13.42 4.05 -2.43
N VAL A 159 -12.09 3.98 -2.41
CA VAL A 159 -11.34 2.86 -1.79
C VAL A 159 -11.60 2.78 -0.28
N ASN A 160 -11.64 3.92 0.44
CA ASN A 160 -11.98 3.93 1.86
C ASN A 160 -13.41 3.40 2.11
N HIS A 161 -14.38 3.81 1.30
CA HIS A 161 -15.74 3.29 1.41
C HIS A 161 -15.81 1.79 1.10
N TYR A 162 -15.10 1.35 0.04
CA TYR A 162 -15.03 -0.06 -0.34
C TYR A 162 -14.38 -0.92 0.76
N THR A 163 -13.38 -0.40 1.47
CA THR A 163 -12.74 -1.05 2.62
C THR A 163 -13.77 -1.50 3.66
N VAL A 164 -14.72 -0.63 4.02
CA VAL A 164 -15.78 -0.95 4.99
C VAL A 164 -16.69 -2.05 4.46
N THR A 165 -17.12 -1.95 3.21
CA THR A 165 -18.00 -2.93 2.56
C THR A 165 -17.31 -4.29 2.46
N GLN A 166 -16.06 -4.31 2.02
CA GLN A 166 -15.26 -5.52 1.86
C GLN A 166 -14.98 -6.19 3.21
N ALA A 167 -14.61 -5.41 4.24
CA ALA A 167 -14.41 -5.91 5.59
C ALA A 167 -15.64 -6.65 6.14
N LYS A 168 -16.82 -6.05 5.99
CA LYS A 168 -18.08 -6.65 6.44
C LYS A 168 -18.39 -7.95 5.68
N SER A 169 -18.15 -7.99 4.37
CA SER A 169 -18.43 -9.17 3.55
C SER A 169 -17.48 -10.33 3.82
N LEU A 170 -16.23 -10.05 4.22
CA LEU A 170 -15.16 -11.02 4.40
C LEU A 170 -14.96 -11.47 5.85
N ALA A 171 -15.59 -10.82 6.82
CA ALA A 171 -15.39 -11.10 8.24
C ALA A 171 -15.64 -12.58 8.62
N LYS A 172 -16.69 -13.21 8.07
CA LYS A 172 -17.01 -14.63 8.28
C LYS A 172 -15.99 -15.58 7.65
N ARG A 173 -15.16 -15.08 6.74
CA ARG A 173 -14.08 -15.80 6.06
C ARG A 173 -12.72 -15.59 6.75
N ALA A 174 -12.73 -15.02 7.97
CA ALA A 174 -11.55 -14.68 8.76
C ALA A 174 -10.57 -13.73 8.01
N ILE A 175 -11.05 -12.92 7.08
CA ILE A 175 -10.26 -11.93 6.35
C ILE A 175 -10.62 -10.54 6.85
N ARG A 176 -9.62 -9.81 7.35
CA ARG A 176 -9.74 -8.42 7.78
C ARG A 176 -9.35 -7.49 6.63
N VAL A 177 -10.00 -6.34 6.53
CA VAL A 177 -9.68 -5.34 5.51
C VAL A 177 -9.62 -3.97 6.17
N ASN A 178 -8.48 -3.28 6.00
CA ASN A 178 -8.30 -1.92 6.51
C ASN A 178 -7.62 -1.05 5.46
N ALA A 179 -7.81 0.26 5.57
CA ALA A 179 -7.08 1.26 4.81
C ALA A 179 -6.15 2.06 5.72
N ILE A 180 -4.97 2.38 5.22
CA ILE A 180 -4.07 3.37 5.82
C ILE A 180 -4.15 4.63 4.98
N CYS A 181 -4.32 5.78 5.60
CA CYS A 181 -4.38 7.09 4.96
C CYS A 181 -3.13 7.90 5.32
N PRO A 182 -2.01 7.75 4.58
CA PRO A 182 -0.82 8.54 4.84
C PRO A 182 -1.05 10.03 4.63
N GLY A 183 -0.39 10.84 5.46
CA GLY A 183 -0.18 12.25 5.20
C GLY A 183 0.94 12.49 4.18
N SER A 184 1.59 13.63 4.29
CA SER A 184 2.74 13.97 3.45
C SER A 184 3.98 13.20 3.90
N ILE A 185 4.40 12.21 3.12
CA ILE A 185 5.52 11.30 3.42
C ILE A 185 6.73 11.66 2.55
N TYR A 186 7.88 11.92 3.18
CA TYR A 186 9.12 12.25 2.50
C TYR A 186 9.98 11.00 2.28
N PHE A 187 10.38 10.77 1.04
CA PHE A 187 11.41 9.79 0.66
C PHE A 187 12.11 10.20 -0.62
N GLU A 188 13.29 9.69 -0.86
CA GLU A 188 14.10 10.02 -2.03
C GLU A 188 13.41 9.57 -3.33
N GLY A 189 13.32 10.48 -4.32
CA GLY A 189 12.59 10.27 -5.58
C GLY A 189 11.07 10.33 -5.42
N GLY A 190 10.55 10.75 -4.27
CA GLY A 190 9.13 11.01 -4.04
C GLY A 190 8.73 12.45 -4.36
N VAL A 191 7.43 12.72 -4.32
CA VAL A 191 6.84 14.04 -4.64
C VAL A 191 7.44 15.17 -3.76
N TRP A 192 7.64 14.91 -2.48
CA TRP A 192 8.18 15.93 -1.56
C TRP A 192 9.69 16.10 -1.68
N HIS A 193 10.43 15.07 -2.11
CA HIS A 193 11.83 15.22 -2.49
C HIS A 193 11.98 16.13 -3.73
N ASP A 194 11.13 15.94 -4.74
CA ASP A 194 11.11 16.78 -5.92
C ASP A 194 10.67 18.21 -5.60
N ALA A 195 9.64 18.38 -4.75
CA ALA A 195 9.19 19.69 -4.30
C ALA A 195 10.29 20.42 -3.52
N LYS A 196 11.05 19.73 -2.66
CA LYS A 196 12.17 20.33 -1.91
C LYS A 196 13.23 20.91 -2.84
N LYS A 197 13.46 20.29 -4.01
CA LYS A 197 14.44 20.74 -5.01
C LYS A 197 13.89 21.80 -5.95
N ASN A 198 12.66 21.64 -6.41
CA ASN A 198 12.13 22.38 -7.55
C ASN A 198 11.00 23.37 -7.19
N ASN A 199 10.43 23.27 -5.97
CA ASN A 199 9.37 24.17 -5.47
C ASN A 199 9.45 24.28 -3.96
N ARG A 200 10.48 24.97 -3.50
CA ARG A 200 10.78 25.14 -2.06
C ARG A 200 9.64 25.76 -1.28
N ALA A 201 8.96 26.75 -1.87
CA ALA A 201 7.82 27.40 -1.22
C ALA A 201 6.66 26.43 -0.93
N LEU A 202 6.36 25.54 -1.88
CA LEU A 202 5.36 24.48 -1.66
C LEU A 202 5.82 23.52 -0.57
N TYR A 203 7.08 23.08 -0.60
CA TYR A 203 7.64 22.18 0.41
C TYR A 203 7.50 22.77 1.81
N ASP A 204 7.96 24.02 2.02
CA ASP A 204 7.93 24.69 3.32
C ASP A 204 6.48 24.95 3.78
N SER A 205 5.59 25.34 2.88
CA SER A 205 4.17 25.54 3.18
C SER A 205 3.51 24.25 3.70
N ILE A 206 3.75 23.12 3.04
CA ILE A 206 3.20 21.84 3.48
C ILE A 206 3.82 21.39 4.80
N GLN A 207 5.15 21.53 4.97
CA GLN A 207 5.79 21.18 6.23
C GLN A 207 5.19 21.97 7.40
N THR A 208 4.93 23.25 7.21
CA THR A 208 4.33 24.14 8.23
C THR A 208 2.87 23.75 8.52
N SER A 209 2.14 23.22 7.55
CA SER A 209 0.75 22.81 7.74
C SER A 209 0.60 21.50 8.53
N ILE A 210 1.70 20.73 8.72
CA ILE A 210 1.66 19.48 9.50
C ILE A 210 1.83 19.83 10.99
N PRO A 211 0.86 19.54 11.87
CA PRO A 211 0.95 19.87 13.29
C PRO A 211 2.19 19.29 13.98
N SER A 212 2.65 18.11 13.59
CA SER A 212 3.89 17.50 14.09
C SER A 212 5.17 18.19 13.61
N GLY A 213 5.10 19.26 12.77
CA GLY A 213 6.21 20.08 12.32
C GLY A 213 7.16 19.44 11.30
N ARG A 214 6.86 18.24 10.80
CA ARG A 214 7.69 17.52 9.84
C ARG A 214 6.88 16.63 8.90
N PHE A 215 7.46 16.31 7.78
CA PHE A 215 6.98 15.20 6.96
C PHE A 215 7.09 13.87 7.70
N GLY A 216 6.16 12.96 7.44
CA GLY A 216 6.29 11.56 7.86
C GLY A 216 7.34 10.82 7.04
N SER A 217 7.75 9.65 7.51
CA SER A 217 8.62 8.73 6.79
C SER A 217 7.87 7.48 6.34
N PRO A 218 8.35 6.75 5.32
CA PRO A 218 7.77 5.49 4.88
C PRO A 218 7.68 4.44 5.98
N GLU A 219 8.64 4.42 6.91
CA GLU A 219 8.72 3.47 8.02
C GLU A 219 7.58 3.65 9.03
N GLU A 220 7.09 4.89 9.20
CA GLU A 220 5.93 5.17 10.06
C GLU A 220 4.65 4.56 9.48
N ILE A 221 4.51 4.54 8.16
CA ILE A 221 3.40 3.86 7.48
C ILE A 221 3.59 2.33 7.54
N ALA A 222 4.81 1.86 7.35
CA ALA A 222 5.15 0.44 7.39
C ALA A 222 4.85 -0.20 8.75
N THR A 223 5.14 0.50 9.85
CA THR A 223 4.83 0.05 11.21
C THR A 223 3.34 -0.22 11.39
N VAL A 224 2.49 0.68 10.89
CA VAL A 224 1.03 0.51 10.95
C VAL A 224 0.57 -0.63 10.05
N ALA A 225 1.19 -0.80 8.87
CA ALA A 225 0.86 -1.91 7.97
C ALA A 225 1.20 -3.27 8.59
N VAL A 226 2.38 -3.42 9.21
CA VAL A 226 2.77 -4.62 9.96
C VAL A 226 1.78 -4.90 11.11
N PHE A 227 1.44 -3.90 11.91
CA PHE A 227 0.46 -4.03 12.98
C PHE A 227 -0.89 -4.53 12.45
N LEU A 228 -1.43 -3.89 11.41
CA LEU A 228 -2.73 -4.28 10.82
C LEU A 228 -2.69 -5.64 10.12
N GLY A 229 -1.55 -6.02 9.52
CA GLY A 229 -1.35 -7.30 8.84
C GLY A 229 -1.17 -8.49 9.80
N SER A 230 -0.79 -8.22 11.04
CA SER A 230 -0.40 -9.20 12.05
C SER A 230 -1.53 -9.62 12.98
N ASP A 231 -1.24 -10.58 13.85
CA ASP A 231 -2.13 -11.02 14.92
C ASP A 231 -2.38 -9.92 15.96
N ALA A 232 -1.49 -8.94 16.09
CA ALA A 232 -1.69 -7.79 16.97
C ALA A 232 -2.90 -6.94 16.55
N GLY A 233 -3.19 -6.87 15.23
CA GLY A 233 -4.34 -6.19 14.67
C GLY A 233 -5.60 -7.03 14.48
N ARG A 234 -5.67 -8.26 15.04
CA ARG A 234 -6.75 -9.24 14.77
C ARG A 234 -8.18 -8.77 15.07
N TRP A 235 -8.35 -7.73 15.88
CA TRP A 235 -9.68 -7.17 16.23
C TRP A 235 -10.00 -5.88 15.48
N ILE A 236 -9.18 -5.50 14.49
CA ILE A 236 -9.35 -4.29 13.70
C ILE A 236 -9.69 -4.66 12.26
N THR A 237 -10.87 -4.24 11.81
CA THR A 237 -11.32 -4.42 10.42
C THR A 237 -12.29 -3.30 10.03
N GLY A 238 -12.31 -2.92 8.76
CA GLY A 238 -13.18 -1.89 8.19
C GLY A 238 -12.76 -0.46 8.53
N GLN A 239 -11.52 -0.24 8.99
CA GLN A 239 -11.05 1.08 9.40
C GLN A 239 -10.25 1.76 8.29
N ALA A 240 -10.41 3.09 8.17
CA ALA A 240 -9.52 3.96 7.41
C ALA A 240 -8.74 4.82 8.43
N ILE A 241 -7.45 4.53 8.59
CA ILE A 241 -6.62 5.07 9.66
C ILE A 241 -5.69 6.14 9.10
N ALA A 242 -5.85 7.39 9.55
CA ALA A 242 -4.91 8.46 9.23
C ALA A 242 -3.57 8.23 9.95
N VAL A 243 -2.46 8.34 9.19
CA VAL A 243 -1.08 8.27 9.69
C VAL A 243 -0.35 9.47 9.10
N ASP A 244 -0.52 10.64 9.71
CA ASP A 244 -0.28 11.92 9.05
C ASP A 244 0.29 13.03 9.94
N GLY A 245 0.62 12.75 11.19
CA GLY A 245 1.11 13.75 12.13
C GLY A 245 0.10 14.86 12.47
N GLY A 246 -1.19 14.57 12.30
CA GLY A 246 -2.30 15.49 12.53
C GLY A 246 -2.65 16.36 11.31
N GLN A 247 -2.09 16.10 10.14
CA GLN A 247 -2.26 16.95 8.94
C GLN A 247 -3.73 17.04 8.47
N SER A 248 -4.57 16.06 8.79
CA SER A 248 -6.00 16.02 8.40
C SER A 248 -6.96 16.52 9.47
N LEU A 249 -6.47 17.05 10.59
CA LEU A 249 -7.27 17.59 11.68
C LEU A 249 -7.77 19.02 11.40
#